data_fd31048550812ddb8cc47e2d571bfb03
#
_entry.id   fd31048550812ddb8cc47e2d571bfb03
#
_cell.length_a   1.000
_cell.length_b   1.000
_cell.length_c   1.000
_cell.angle_alpha   90.00
_cell.angle_beta   90.00
_cell.angle_gamma   90.00
#
_symmetry.space_group_name_H-M   'P 1'
#
loop_
_entity.id
_entity.type
_entity.pdbx_description
1 polymer ?
#
loop_
_entity_poly.entity_id
_entity_poly.type
_entity_poly.pdbx_seq_one_letter_code
_entity_poly.pdbx_strand_id
1 'polypeptide(L)' 'MKALVVVDLQNDFLPGGALEVPEGDMIVEKINDILDNYDLIIATKDWHPKDHISFASKHKNKDVGDVINYEGIDQIYFII' A
#
# COMPACT_ATOMS: atom_id res chain seq x y z
N MET A 1 -28.51 3.86 -1.06
CA MET A 1 -27.18 4.41 -1.35
C MET A 1 -26.17 3.28 -1.50
N LYS A 2 -25.32 3.36 -2.53
CA LYS A 2 -24.20 2.43 -2.71
C LYS A 2 -22.91 3.19 -2.52
N ALA A 3 -21.98 2.62 -1.76
CA ALA A 3 -20.65 3.19 -1.56
C ALA A 3 -19.58 2.26 -2.12
N LEU A 4 -18.57 2.85 -2.75
CA LEU A 4 -17.37 2.14 -3.19
C LEU A 4 -16.20 2.55 -2.30
N VAL A 5 -15.55 1.58 -1.70
CA VAL A 5 -14.34 1.82 -0.90
C VAL A 5 -13.15 1.28 -1.68
N VAL A 6 -12.24 2.18 -2.06
CA VAL A 6 -11.01 1.85 -2.78
C VAL A 6 -9.87 1.84 -1.78
N VAL A 7 -9.35 0.65 -1.49
CA VAL A 7 -8.36 0.48 -0.43
C VAL A 7 -6.95 0.48 -1.02
N ASP A 8 -6.12 1.43 -0.57
CA ASP A 8 -4.67 1.49 -0.84
C ASP A 8 -4.31 1.51 -2.33
N LEU A 9 -5.16 2.06 -3.18
CA LEU A 9 -4.80 2.28 -4.58
C LEU A 9 -3.94 3.55 -4.66
N GLN A 10 -2.65 3.36 -4.64
CA GLN A 10 -1.67 4.44 -4.60
C GLN A 10 -0.44 4.08 -5.41
N ASN A 11 0.32 5.09 -5.81
CA ASN A 11 1.50 4.89 -6.67
C ASN A 11 2.54 3.95 -6.07
N ASP A 12 2.65 3.89 -4.75
CA ASP A 12 3.62 3.03 -4.08
C ASP A 12 3.45 1.56 -4.42
N PHE A 13 2.22 1.13 -4.70
CA PHE A 13 1.88 -0.27 -4.98
C PHE A 13 1.69 -0.56 -6.46
N LEU A 14 1.77 0.46 -7.31
CA LEU A 14 1.69 0.30 -8.76
C LEU A 14 3.08 0.02 -9.34
N PRO A 15 3.16 -0.50 -10.58
CA PRO A 15 4.45 -0.73 -11.23
C PRO A 15 5.33 0.52 -11.20
N GLY A 16 6.57 0.36 -10.75
CA GLY A 16 7.50 1.47 -10.54
C GLY A 16 7.43 2.10 -9.15
N GLY A 17 6.47 1.72 -8.34
CA GLY A 17 6.36 2.20 -6.96
C GLY A 17 7.31 1.48 -6.00
N ALA A 18 7.38 1.98 -4.76
CA ALA A 18 8.33 1.49 -3.76
C ALA A 18 8.04 0.05 -3.32
N LEU A 19 6.79 -0.38 -3.38
CA LEU A 19 6.37 -1.74 -3.05
C LEU A 19 5.38 -2.21 -4.11
N GLU A 20 5.87 -2.36 -5.34
CA GLU A 20 4.99 -2.63 -6.46
C GLU A 20 4.34 -4.01 -6.41
N VAL A 21 3.09 -4.05 -6.87
CA VAL A 21 2.36 -5.28 -7.15
C VAL A 21 2.40 -5.49 -8.66
N PRO A 22 2.91 -6.63 -9.16
CA PRO A 22 2.92 -6.89 -10.58
C PRO A 22 1.53 -6.73 -11.18
N GLU A 23 1.44 -5.96 -12.29
CA GLU A 23 0.18 -5.67 -12.97
C GLU A 23 -0.87 -4.95 -12.12
N GLY A 24 -0.48 -4.34 -10.99
CA GLY A 24 -1.41 -3.63 -10.11
C GLY A 24 -2.12 -2.47 -10.78
N ASP A 25 -1.51 -1.87 -11.80
CA ASP A 25 -2.12 -0.78 -12.58
C ASP A 25 -3.34 -1.21 -13.38
N MET A 26 -3.50 -2.50 -13.65
CA MET A 26 -4.63 -3.01 -14.43
C MET A 26 -5.98 -2.80 -13.75
N ILE A 27 -6.01 -2.64 -12.43
CA ILE A 27 -7.26 -2.39 -11.70
C ILE A 27 -7.74 -0.93 -11.82
N VAL A 28 -6.85 0.00 -12.15
CA VAL A 28 -7.19 1.43 -12.20
C VAL A 28 -8.30 1.69 -13.19
N GLU A 29 -8.17 1.19 -14.41
CA GLU A 29 -9.19 1.36 -15.45
C GLU A 29 -10.51 0.70 -15.05
N LYS A 30 -10.44 -0.49 -14.45
CA LYS A 30 -11.64 -1.19 -13.98
C LYS A 30 -12.38 -0.42 -12.91
N ILE A 31 -11.64 0.21 -11.98
CA ILE A 31 -12.24 1.04 -10.94
C ILE A 31 -12.87 2.28 -11.56
N ASN A 32 -12.16 2.94 -12.48
CA ASN A 32 -12.70 4.12 -13.17
C ASN A 32 -13.99 3.81 -13.92
N ASP A 33 -14.11 2.61 -14.48
CA ASP A 33 -15.30 2.22 -15.24
C ASP A 33 -16.54 2.05 -14.36
N ILE A 34 -16.37 1.78 -13.06
CA ILE A 34 -17.49 1.53 -12.15
C ILE A 34 -17.81 2.70 -11.21
N LEU A 35 -17.00 3.77 -11.21
CA LEU A 35 -17.19 4.88 -10.27
C LEU A 35 -18.60 5.47 -10.33
N ASP A 36 -19.16 5.61 -11.53
CA ASP A 36 -20.47 6.23 -11.71
C ASP A 36 -21.64 5.38 -11.20
N ASN A 37 -21.39 4.11 -10.88
CA ASN A 37 -22.40 3.20 -10.33
C ASN A 37 -22.62 3.40 -8.83
N TYR A 38 -21.83 4.27 -8.19
CA TYR A 38 -21.85 4.46 -6.74
C TYR A 38 -22.13 5.91 -6.37
N ASP A 39 -22.85 6.08 -5.27
CA ASP A 39 -23.24 7.40 -4.78
C ASP A 39 -22.13 8.06 -3.96
N LEU A 40 -21.29 7.24 -3.32
CA LEU A 40 -20.21 7.67 -2.46
C LEU A 40 -18.95 6.90 -2.81
N ILE A 41 -17.85 7.63 -3.00
CA ILE A 41 -16.54 7.04 -3.24
C ILE A 41 -15.63 7.39 -2.06
N ILE A 42 -15.07 6.37 -1.43
CA ILE A 42 -14.12 6.53 -0.34
C ILE A 42 -12.80 5.88 -0.78
N ALA A 43 -11.71 6.62 -0.71
CA ALA A 43 -10.38 6.07 -1.00
C ALA A 43 -9.53 6.11 0.27
N THR A 44 -8.83 5.03 0.52
CA THR A 44 -7.87 4.96 1.62
C THR A 44 -6.45 5.00 1.10
N LYS A 45 -5.53 5.34 1.96
CA LYS A 45 -4.10 5.38 1.64
C LYS A 45 -3.31 4.83 2.82
N ASP A 46 -2.34 3.99 2.51
CA ASP A 46 -1.36 3.54 3.49
C ASP A 46 -0.27 4.60 3.60
N TRP A 47 -0.23 5.28 4.71
CA TRP A 47 0.72 6.36 4.98
C TRP A 47 1.27 6.24 6.39
N HIS A 48 2.58 6.01 6.48
CA HIS A 48 3.26 5.92 7.76
C HIS A 48 4.06 7.19 8.06
N PRO A 49 4.23 7.55 9.34
CA PRO A 49 5.17 8.58 9.73
C PRO A 49 6.58 8.25 9.22
N LYS A 50 7.37 9.27 8.91
CA LYS A 50 8.72 9.12 8.34
C LYS A 50 9.59 8.14 9.11
N ASP A 51 9.44 8.10 10.43
CA ASP A 51 10.27 7.28 11.32
C ASP A 51 9.58 5.98 11.76
N HIS A 52 8.52 5.57 11.03
CA HIS A 52 7.80 4.37 11.40
C HIS A 52 8.68 3.12 11.32
N ILE A 53 8.50 2.21 12.27
CA ILE A 53 9.29 0.99 12.39
C ILE A 53 9.13 0.03 11.20
N SER A 54 8.05 0.15 10.44
CA SER A 54 7.82 -0.68 9.26
C SER A 54 8.74 -0.36 8.09
N PHE A 55 9.45 0.77 8.12
CA PHE A 55 10.40 1.13 7.07
C PHE A 55 11.72 0.37 7.26
N ALA A 56 12.21 -0.26 6.18
CA ALA A 56 13.48 -0.97 6.21
C ALA A 56 14.64 -0.03 6.56
N SER A 57 14.54 1.25 6.18
CA SER A 57 15.56 2.26 6.49
C SER A 57 15.75 2.51 7.99
N LYS A 58 14.80 2.10 8.83
CA LYS A 58 14.91 2.22 10.29
C LYS A 58 15.70 1.08 10.92
N HIS A 59 16.15 0.12 10.14
CA HIS A 59 16.85 -1.07 10.62
C HIS A 59 18.16 -1.25 9.88
N LYS A 60 19.23 -1.43 10.63
CA LYS A 60 20.56 -1.56 10.06
C LYS A 60 20.67 -2.86 9.24
N ASN A 61 21.17 -2.72 8.00
CA ASN A 61 21.41 -3.85 7.09
C ASN A 61 20.13 -4.63 6.71
N LYS A 62 18.98 -3.95 6.70
CA LYS A 62 17.71 -4.54 6.29
C LYS A 62 17.18 -3.88 5.03
N ASP A 63 16.56 -4.67 4.17
CA ASP A 63 15.94 -4.24 2.93
C ASP A 63 14.45 -4.48 2.95
N VAL A 64 13.74 -3.90 1.99
CA VAL A 64 12.31 -4.13 1.81
C VAL A 64 12.04 -5.63 1.67
N GLY A 65 11.07 -6.13 2.42
CA GLY A 65 10.72 -7.55 2.40
C GLY A 65 11.46 -8.39 3.42
N ASP A 66 12.51 -7.86 4.05
CA ASP A 66 13.20 -8.56 5.12
C ASP A 66 12.29 -8.66 6.35
N VAL A 67 12.54 -9.67 7.18
CA VAL A 67 11.76 -9.92 8.39
C VAL A 67 12.60 -9.63 9.61
N ILE A 68 12.02 -8.93 10.59
CA ILE A 68 12.60 -8.80 11.92
C ILE A 68 11.66 -9.36 12.97
N ASN A 69 12.22 -9.66 14.13
CA ASN A 69 11.45 -9.95 15.33
C ASN A 69 11.30 -8.67 16.14
N TYR A 70 10.07 -8.23 16.34
CA TYR A 70 9.74 -7.07 17.15
C TYR A 70 8.77 -7.48 18.25
N GLU A 71 9.21 -7.38 19.49
CA GLU A 71 8.41 -7.78 20.66
C GLU A 71 7.84 -9.19 20.55
N GLY A 72 8.60 -10.13 19.99
CA GLY A 72 8.20 -11.52 19.83
C GLY A 72 7.36 -11.81 18.59
N ILE A 73 7.12 -10.81 17.75
CA ILE A 73 6.34 -10.95 16.52
C ILE A 73 7.23 -10.66 15.32
N ASP A 74 7.21 -11.54 14.32
CA ASP A 74 7.93 -11.30 13.07
C ASP A 74 7.23 -10.21 12.28
N GLN A 75 8.00 -9.22 11.82
CA GLN A 75 7.51 -8.10 11.04
C GLN A 75 8.19 -8.07 9.67
N ILE A 76 7.43 -7.74 8.64
CA ILE A 76 7.95 -7.51 7.30
C ILE A 76 8.11 -6.01 7.10
N TYR A 77 9.29 -5.57 6.66
CA TYR A 77 9.54 -4.16 6.42
C TYR A 77 9.06 -3.74 5.04
N PHE A 78 8.37 -2.63 5.01
CA PHE A 78 7.96 -1.95 3.79
C PHE A 78 8.64 -0.60 3.72
N ILE A 79 9.16 -0.24 2.56
CA ILE A 79 9.67 1.10 2.32
C ILE A 79 8.69 1.87 1.47
N ILE A 80 8.58 3.12 1.77
CA ILE A 80 7.84 4.04 0.94
C ILE A 80 8.72 5.24 0.62
#